data_1caea69ae6996306157e18b3ee2b2728
#
_entry.id   1caea69ae6996306157e18b3ee2b2728
#
_cell.length_a   1.000
_cell.length_b   1.000
_cell.length_c   1.000
_cell.angle_alpha   90.00
_cell.angle_beta   90.00
_cell.angle_gamma   90.00
#
_symmetry.space_group_name_H-M   'P 1'
#
loop_
_entity.id
_entity.type
_entity.pdbx_description
1 polymer ?
#
loop_
_entity_poly.entity_id
_entity_poly.type
_entity_poly.pdbx_seq_one_letter_code
_entity_poly.pdbx_strand_id
1 'polypeptide(L)'
;MSASLKGKTVFITGASRGIGKAIGERCARDGANIVLFSKTTEPHPKLPGTLYTAAEDMEKAGGKTLVCVGDVREESQLQAGVDQAVSTFGGIDVLVNNASAISLTGTEATDMKRYDLMHDINTRGTFLASKLCLPHLKQAERPHVLNLAPPLNMSPNWFGRHVAYTMAKYGMSLCVLGMAEEYRNKVAFNALWPKTVINTAAVQNQLGGVPSVQQARQPTIMADAAWHILTRELDCSGNFFIDEDVLRDAGTTDFSAYQVDPSLDPSQLLPDFFLD
;
A
#
# COMPACT_ATOMS: atom_id res chain seq x y z
N MET A 1 -8.37 25.14 -2.65
CA MET A 1 -7.93 24.57 -3.94
C MET A 1 -8.53 23.19 -4.04
N SER A 2 -8.91 22.68 -5.22
CA SER A 2 -9.41 21.31 -5.35
C SER A 2 -8.30 20.33 -5.00
N ALA A 3 -8.62 19.26 -4.28
CA ALA A 3 -7.70 18.17 -3.98
C ALA A 3 -7.12 17.58 -5.27
N SER A 4 -5.80 17.50 -5.42
CA SER A 4 -5.16 16.96 -6.62
C SER A 4 -3.71 16.57 -6.34
N LEU A 5 -3.26 15.51 -7.01
CA LEU A 5 -1.87 15.08 -7.02
C LEU A 5 -1.14 15.45 -8.33
N LYS A 6 -1.70 16.37 -9.12
CA LYS A 6 -1.09 16.82 -10.39
C LYS A 6 0.32 17.33 -10.19
N GLY A 7 1.26 16.73 -10.93
CA GLY A 7 2.69 17.08 -10.88
C GLY A 7 3.42 16.63 -9.60
N LYS A 8 2.72 16.03 -8.62
CA LYS A 8 3.32 15.46 -7.41
C LYS A 8 4.01 14.14 -7.73
N THR A 9 5.13 13.87 -7.08
CA THR A 9 5.89 12.63 -7.25
C THR A 9 5.50 11.63 -6.17
N VAL A 10 4.94 10.50 -6.58
CA VAL A 10 4.46 9.40 -5.74
C VAL A 10 5.39 8.19 -5.88
N PHE A 11 6.16 7.87 -4.84
CA PHE A 11 7.03 6.70 -4.78
C PHE A 11 6.26 5.52 -4.18
N ILE A 12 6.10 4.41 -4.92
CA ILE A 12 5.28 3.27 -4.51
C ILE A 12 6.13 2.00 -4.46
N THR A 13 6.27 1.39 -3.28
CA THR A 13 6.89 0.08 -3.15
C THR A 13 5.90 -1.04 -3.49
N GLY A 14 6.35 -2.05 -4.25
CA GLY A 14 5.47 -3.15 -4.66
C GLY A 14 4.41 -2.75 -5.69
N ALA A 15 4.73 -1.81 -6.60
CA ALA A 15 3.79 -1.19 -7.55
C ALA A 15 3.45 -2.03 -8.79
N SER A 16 4.02 -3.24 -8.96
CA SER A 16 3.87 -4.02 -10.20
C SER A 16 2.48 -4.65 -10.38
N ARG A 17 1.65 -4.72 -9.32
CA ARG A 17 0.32 -5.35 -9.33
C ARG A 17 -0.52 -4.97 -8.11
N GLY A 18 -1.77 -5.47 -8.08
CA GLY A 18 -2.67 -5.38 -6.92
C GLY A 18 -2.92 -3.96 -6.44
N ILE A 19 -2.93 -3.77 -5.13
CA ILE A 19 -3.25 -2.49 -4.47
C ILE A 19 -2.26 -1.40 -4.89
N GLY A 20 -0.96 -1.68 -4.87
CA GLY A 20 0.07 -0.69 -5.23
C GLY A 20 -0.07 -0.19 -6.68
N LYS A 21 -0.38 -1.09 -7.63
CA LYS A 21 -0.67 -0.72 -9.02
C LYS A 21 -1.93 0.16 -9.10
N ALA A 22 -3.01 -0.24 -8.43
CA ALA A 22 -4.27 0.51 -8.45
C ALA A 22 -4.12 1.93 -7.86
N ILE A 23 -3.36 2.07 -6.76
CA ILE A 23 -3.03 3.39 -6.19
C ILE A 23 -2.25 4.24 -7.20
N GLY A 24 -1.24 3.65 -7.87
CA GLY A 24 -0.47 4.33 -8.90
C GLY A 24 -1.34 4.81 -10.07
N GLU A 25 -2.24 3.96 -10.58
CA GLU A 25 -3.18 4.32 -11.63
C GLU A 25 -4.14 5.45 -11.20
N ARG A 26 -4.62 5.40 -9.95
CA ARG A 26 -5.49 6.45 -9.42
C ARG A 26 -4.78 7.80 -9.33
N CYS A 27 -3.55 7.81 -8.84
CA CYS A 27 -2.73 9.02 -8.78
C CYS A 27 -2.35 9.54 -10.18
N ALA A 28 -2.08 8.62 -11.11
CA ALA A 28 -1.77 8.93 -12.52
C ALA A 28 -2.91 9.65 -13.23
N ARG A 29 -4.19 9.33 -12.93
CA ARG A 29 -5.36 10.05 -13.47
C ARG A 29 -5.37 11.53 -13.13
N ASP A 30 -4.75 11.94 -12.04
CA ASP A 30 -4.56 13.36 -11.69
C ASP A 30 -3.37 14.00 -12.43
N GLY A 31 -2.57 13.22 -13.15
CA GLY A 31 -1.33 13.68 -13.78
C GLY A 31 -0.13 13.69 -12.81
N ALA A 32 -0.10 12.79 -11.84
CA ALA A 32 1.04 12.59 -10.95
C ALA A 32 2.23 11.93 -11.67
N ASN A 33 3.43 12.12 -11.13
CA ASN A 33 4.63 11.35 -11.48
C ASN A 33 4.68 10.11 -10.58
N ILE A 34 4.73 8.92 -11.15
CA ILE A 34 4.70 7.66 -10.40
C ILE A 34 6.05 6.95 -10.50
N VAL A 35 6.68 6.74 -9.36
CA VAL A 35 7.87 5.90 -9.24
C VAL A 35 7.47 4.50 -8.81
N LEU A 36 7.65 3.53 -9.70
CA LEU A 36 7.29 2.13 -9.45
C LEU A 36 8.54 1.39 -8.95
N PHE A 37 8.61 1.08 -7.67
CA PHE A 37 9.72 0.32 -7.10
C PHE A 37 9.30 -1.12 -6.80
N SER A 38 9.90 -2.09 -7.47
CA SER A 38 9.71 -3.52 -7.22
C SER A 38 10.78 -4.34 -7.96
N LYS A 39 10.91 -5.62 -7.61
CA LYS A 39 11.82 -6.56 -8.29
C LYS A 39 11.17 -7.33 -9.44
N THR A 40 9.89 -7.12 -9.72
CA THR A 40 9.15 -7.92 -10.70
C THR A 40 9.28 -7.34 -12.09
N THR A 41 10.20 -7.88 -12.87
CA THR A 41 10.47 -7.47 -14.27
C THR A 41 9.89 -8.44 -15.29
N GLU A 42 9.77 -9.72 -14.91
CA GLU A 42 9.32 -10.79 -15.79
C GLU A 42 7.90 -11.26 -15.42
N PRO A 43 7.08 -11.67 -16.40
CA PRO A 43 5.81 -12.30 -16.15
C PRO A 43 5.96 -13.60 -15.33
N HIS A 44 5.03 -13.83 -14.40
CA HIS A 44 4.99 -15.05 -13.63
C HIS A 44 3.62 -15.75 -13.83
N PRO A 45 3.55 -17.07 -14.05
CA PRO A 45 2.29 -17.75 -14.37
C PRO A 45 1.16 -17.56 -13.36
N LYS A 46 1.52 -17.41 -12.07
CA LYS A 46 0.55 -17.25 -10.96
C LYS A 46 0.44 -15.81 -10.44
N LEU A 47 1.25 -14.89 -10.96
CA LEU A 47 1.33 -13.51 -10.46
C LEU A 47 1.39 -12.55 -11.66
N PRO A 48 0.25 -12.25 -12.28
CA PRO A 48 0.20 -11.42 -13.49
C PRO A 48 0.70 -9.99 -13.22
N GLY A 49 1.27 -9.37 -14.25
CA GLY A 49 1.79 -8.01 -14.20
C GLY A 49 3.28 -7.92 -13.84
N THR A 50 3.93 -6.97 -14.47
CA THR A 50 5.32 -6.56 -14.22
C THR A 50 5.37 -5.07 -13.94
N LEU A 51 6.55 -4.54 -13.54
CA LEU A 51 6.74 -3.09 -13.43
C LEU A 51 6.46 -2.37 -14.77
N TYR A 52 6.85 -2.98 -15.88
CA TYR A 52 6.70 -2.37 -17.21
C TYR A 52 5.22 -2.29 -17.64
N THR A 53 4.46 -3.39 -17.47
CA THR A 53 3.02 -3.37 -17.80
C THR A 53 2.23 -2.43 -16.86
N ALA A 54 2.64 -2.32 -15.61
CA ALA A 54 2.02 -1.38 -14.67
C ALA A 54 2.34 0.07 -15.04
N ALA A 55 3.58 0.36 -15.47
CA ALA A 55 3.97 1.69 -15.94
C ALA A 55 3.18 2.12 -17.18
N GLU A 56 3.03 1.23 -18.18
CA GLU A 56 2.20 1.49 -19.36
C GLU A 56 0.75 1.84 -19.02
N ASP A 57 0.15 1.12 -18.05
CA ASP A 57 -1.23 1.36 -17.64
C ASP A 57 -1.37 2.71 -16.90
N MET A 58 -0.38 3.09 -16.08
CA MET A 58 -0.35 4.39 -15.42
C MET A 58 -0.11 5.55 -16.40
N GLU A 59 0.69 5.35 -17.45
CA GLU A 59 0.88 6.35 -18.51
C GLU A 59 -0.41 6.53 -19.33
N LYS A 60 -1.10 5.44 -19.67
CA LYS A 60 -2.42 5.50 -20.32
C LYS A 60 -3.44 6.23 -19.46
N ALA A 61 -3.31 6.14 -18.13
CA ALA A 61 -4.16 6.85 -17.18
C ALA A 61 -3.85 8.36 -17.09
N GLY A 62 -2.73 8.84 -17.63
CA GLY A 62 -2.37 10.26 -17.72
C GLY A 62 -1.19 10.68 -16.84
N GLY A 63 -0.56 9.76 -16.12
CA GLY A 63 0.64 10.01 -15.33
C GLY A 63 1.93 9.96 -16.15
N LYS A 64 3.03 10.34 -15.50
CA LYS A 64 4.40 10.03 -15.96
C LYS A 64 4.97 8.95 -15.06
N THR A 65 5.73 8.02 -15.62
CA THR A 65 6.26 6.89 -14.87
C THR A 65 7.78 6.84 -14.83
N LEU A 66 8.32 6.27 -13.75
CA LEU A 66 9.72 5.88 -13.63
C LEU A 66 9.76 4.47 -13.02
N VAL A 67 10.29 3.52 -13.78
CA VAL A 67 10.48 2.15 -13.31
C VAL A 67 11.83 2.03 -12.62
N CYS A 68 11.81 1.70 -11.32
CA CYS A 68 12.98 1.43 -10.49
C CYS A 68 12.98 -0.04 -10.07
N VAL A 69 13.86 -0.84 -10.64
CA VAL A 69 13.97 -2.27 -10.31
C VAL A 69 14.81 -2.44 -9.05
N GLY A 70 14.23 -3.07 -8.01
CA GLY A 70 14.94 -3.33 -6.77
C GLY A 70 14.11 -4.08 -5.72
N ASP A 71 14.80 -4.62 -4.73
CA ASP A 71 14.20 -5.28 -3.57
C ASP A 71 14.21 -4.31 -2.37
N VAL A 72 13.08 -4.12 -1.71
CA VAL A 72 12.95 -3.23 -0.53
C VAL A 72 13.81 -3.64 0.66
N ARG A 73 14.34 -4.86 0.64
CA ARG A 73 15.27 -5.37 1.66
C ARG A 73 16.70 -4.86 1.48
N GLU A 74 17.04 -4.44 0.26
CA GLU A 74 18.39 -4.04 -0.14
C GLU A 74 18.52 -2.51 -0.11
N GLU A 75 19.21 -1.98 0.91
CA GLU A 75 19.34 -0.53 1.14
C GLU A 75 19.92 0.20 -0.07
N SER A 76 20.96 -0.36 -0.70
CA SER A 76 21.61 0.26 -1.86
C SER A 76 20.69 0.34 -3.09
N GLN A 77 19.84 -0.68 -3.31
CA GLN A 77 18.89 -0.68 -4.42
C GLN A 77 17.76 0.32 -4.18
N LEU A 78 17.26 0.39 -2.95
CA LEU A 78 16.22 1.34 -2.58
C LEU A 78 16.73 2.78 -2.62
N GLN A 79 17.96 3.04 -2.14
CA GLN A 79 18.62 4.34 -2.27
C GLN A 79 18.77 4.74 -3.75
N ALA A 80 19.24 3.84 -4.61
CA ALA A 80 19.35 4.11 -6.05
C ALA A 80 17.99 4.46 -6.68
N GLY A 81 16.90 3.80 -6.25
CA GLY A 81 15.55 4.14 -6.69
C GLY A 81 15.10 5.53 -6.23
N VAL A 82 15.41 5.92 -5.00
CA VAL A 82 15.16 7.27 -4.47
C VAL A 82 15.96 8.32 -5.24
N ASP A 83 17.25 8.09 -5.48
CA ASP A 83 18.11 9.02 -6.22
C ASP A 83 17.63 9.20 -7.66
N GLN A 84 17.19 8.12 -8.32
CA GLN A 84 16.59 8.18 -9.66
C GLN A 84 15.30 8.99 -9.67
N ALA A 85 14.42 8.80 -8.66
CA ALA A 85 13.18 9.55 -8.52
C ALA A 85 13.46 11.06 -8.40
N VAL A 86 14.40 11.42 -7.53
CA VAL A 86 14.80 12.83 -7.29
C VAL A 86 15.43 13.44 -8.54
N SER A 87 16.34 12.72 -9.22
CA SER A 87 16.98 13.24 -10.43
C SER A 87 16.01 13.40 -11.59
N THR A 88 14.98 12.54 -11.70
CA THR A 88 14.01 12.55 -12.79
C THR A 88 12.89 13.57 -12.58
N PHE A 89 12.35 13.65 -11.37
CA PHE A 89 11.15 14.44 -11.05
C PHE A 89 11.39 15.62 -10.10
N GLY A 90 12.63 15.78 -9.61
CA GLY A 90 13.03 16.91 -8.75
C GLY A 90 12.77 16.71 -7.25
N GLY A 91 12.09 15.62 -6.84
CA GLY A 91 11.79 15.34 -5.44
C GLY A 91 10.77 14.21 -5.26
N ILE A 92 10.37 13.98 -4.02
CA ILE A 92 9.34 13.01 -3.64
C ILE A 92 8.35 13.73 -2.74
N ASP A 93 7.07 13.76 -3.13
CA ASP A 93 5.97 14.35 -2.35
C ASP A 93 5.24 13.31 -1.52
N VAL A 94 5.16 12.08 -2.02
CA VAL A 94 4.39 10.98 -1.41
C VAL A 94 5.18 9.70 -1.44
N LEU A 95 5.17 8.96 -0.32
CA LEU A 95 5.63 7.58 -0.24
C LEU A 95 4.46 6.65 0.07
N VAL A 96 4.29 5.58 -0.70
CA VAL A 96 3.33 4.50 -0.42
C VAL A 96 4.10 3.21 -0.11
N ASN A 97 4.11 2.82 1.15
CA ASN A 97 4.67 1.55 1.62
C ASN A 97 3.62 0.44 1.44
N ASN A 98 3.64 -0.18 0.25
CA ASN A 98 2.71 -1.25 -0.12
C ASN A 98 3.40 -2.61 -0.28
N ALA A 99 4.71 -2.67 -0.50
CA ALA A 99 5.42 -3.95 -0.58
C ALA A 99 5.16 -4.80 0.66
N SER A 100 4.74 -6.05 0.46
CA SER A 100 4.38 -6.95 1.56
C SER A 100 4.65 -8.41 1.19
N ALA A 101 5.00 -9.21 2.21
CA ALA A 101 5.01 -10.66 2.16
C ALA A 101 4.03 -11.21 3.20
N ILE A 102 3.42 -12.36 2.89
CA ILE A 102 2.42 -13.01 3.72
C ILE A 102 2.73 -14.51 3.86
N SER A 103 2.62 -15.03 5.08
CA SER A 103 2.55 -16.45 5.41
C SER A 103 1.65 -16.63 6.62
N LEU A 104 0.55 -17.35 6.44
CA LEU A 104 -0.50 -17.52 7.46
C LEU A 104 -0.33 -18.87 8.16
N THR A 105 0.80 -19.05 8.82
CA THR A 105 1.12 -20.28 9.55
C THR A 105 1.14 -20.01 11.05
N GLY A 106 0.76 -21.03 11.84
CA GLY A 106 0.94 -21.00 13.29
C GLY A 106 2.42 -21.07 13.68
N THR A 107 2.73 -20.81 14.95
CA THR A 107 4.09 -20.65 15.46
C THR A 107 5.00 -21.86 15.13
N GLU A 108 4.58 -23.08 15.42
CA GLU A 108 5.39 -24.28 15.18
C GLU A 108 5.62 -24.58 13.70
N ALA A 109 4.65 -24.21 12.84
CA ALA A 109 4.71 -24.46 11.38
C ALA A 109 5.38 -23.33 10.61
N THR A 110 5.79 -22.26 11.28
CA THR A 110 6.42 -21.10 10.62
C THR A 110 7.89 -21.39 10.34
N ASP A 111 8.25 -21.56 9.07
CA ASP A 111 9.65 -21.60 8.64
C ASP A 111 10.32 -20.24 8.88
N MET A 112 11.49 -20.24 9.52
CA MET A 112 12.22 -19.01 9.84
C MET A 112 12.61 -18.19 8.62
N LYS A 113 12.85 -18.83 7.46
CA LYS A 113 13.04 -18.08 6.19
C LYS A 113 11.79 -17.29 5.78
N ARG A 114 10.60 -17.82 6.11
CA ARG A 114 9.35 -17.07 5.88
C ARG A 114 9.14 -15.97 6.90
N TYR A 115 9.49 -16.24 8.16
CA TYR A 115 9.50 -15.23 9.22
C TYR A 115 10.41 -14.06 8.83
N ASP A 116 11.68 -14.33 8.51
CA ASP A 116 12.65 -13.32 8.11
C ASP A 116 12.17 -12.54 6.89
N LEU A 117 11.68 -13.23 5.85
CA LEU A 117 11.15 -12.59 4.64
C LEU A 117 10.01 -11.61 4.95
N MET A 118 9.07 -11.99 5.82
CA MET A 118 7.96 -11.11 6.22
C MET A 118 8.45 -9.89 6.97
N HIS A 119 9.34 -10.07 7.94
CA HIS A 119 9.88 -8.96 8.74
C HIS A 119 10.78 -8.04 7.92
N ASP A 120 11.61 -8.59 7.04
CA ASP A 120 12.49 -7.82 6.17
C ASP A 120 11.71 -6.96 5.17
N ILE A 121 10.64 -7.50 4.59
CA ILE A 121 9.83 -6.76 3.61
C ILE A 121 8.87 -5.81 4.32
N ASN A 122 8.06 -6.31 5.25
CA ASN A 122 6.95 -5.54 5.82
C ASN A 122 7.48 -4.48 6.81
N THR A 123 8.17 -4.90 7.86
CA THR A 123 8.63 -4.00 8.94
C THR A 123 9.87 -3.21 8.52
N ARG A 124 10.97 -3.93 8.24
CA ARG A 124 12.25 -3.30 7.91
C ARG A 124 12.17 -2.50 6.60
N GLY A 125 11.55 -3.05 5.56
CA GLY A 125 11.39 -2.38 4.27
C GLY A 125 10.55 -1.09 4.38
N THR A 126 9.47 -1.09 5.16
CA THR A 126 8.69 0.13 5.44
C THR A 126 9.51 1.19 6.18
N PHE A 127 10.24 0.80 7.21
CA PHE A 127 11.11 1.73 7.94
C PHE A 127 12.21 2.29 7.03
N LEU A 128 12.87 1.43 6.25
CA LEU A 128 13.96 1.81 5.36
C LEU A 128 13.50 2.75 4.25
N ALA A 129 12.39 2.44 3.57
CA ALA A 129 11.85 3.32 2.53
C ALA A 129 11.45 4.68 3.10
N SER A 130 10.84 4.71 4.28
CA SER A 130 10.50 5.96 4.97
C SER A 130 11.76 6.75 5.31
N LYS A 131 12.79 6.11 5.90
CA LYS A 131 14.08 6.73 6.23
C LYS A 131 14.73 7.38 5.01
N LEU A 132 14.78 6.68 3.89
CA LEU A 132 15.46 7.16 2.67
C LEU A 132 14.67 8.26 1.94
N CYS A 133 13.33 8.20 1.96
CA CYS A 133 12.50 9.23 1.34
C CYS A 133 12.35 10.50 2.21
N LEU A 134 12.50 10.41 3.53
CA LEU A 134 12.26 11.52 4.47
C LEU A 134 13.05 12.81 4.16
N PRO A 135 14.34 12.79 3.77
CA PRO A 135 15.06 14.01 3.41
C PRO A 135 14.39 14.79 2.28
N HIS A 136 13.77 14.08 1.32
CA HIS A 136 13.09 14.65 0.16
C HIS A 136 11.64 15.03 0.49
N LEU A 137 10.91 14.18 1.21
CA LEU A 137 9.56 14.47 1.69
C LEU A 137 9.51 15.78 2.49
N LYS A 138 10.48 16.04 3.36
CA LYS A 138 10.55 17.29 4.14
C LYS A 138 10.74 18.57 3.30
N GLN A 139 11.05 18.45 2.02
CA GLN A 139 11.15 19.58 1.09
C GLN A 139 9.86 19.81 0.31
N ALA A 140 8.93 18.85 0.34
CA ALA A 140 7.65 18.95 -0.34
C ALA A 140 6.68 19.85 0.44
N GLU A 141 5.73 20.45 -0.27
CA GLU A 141 4.73 21.35 0.31
C GLU A 141 3.75 20.64 1.25
N ARG A 142 3.26 19.46 0.83
CA ARG A 142 2.33 18.62 1.58
C ARG A 142 2.76 17.15 1.48
N PRO A 143 3.81 16.77 2.20
CA PRO A 143 4.34 15.41 2.11
C PRO A 143 3.50 14.40 2.90
N HIS A 144 3.24 13.26 2.28
CA HIS A 144 2.50 12.16 2.88
C HIS A 144 3.26 10.83 2.78
N VAL A 145 3.18 10.04 3.85
CA VAL A 145 3.56 8.62 3.85
C VAL A 145 2.31 7.80 4.16
N LEU A 146 1.98 6.86 3.29
CA LEU A 146 0.87 5.94 3.46
C LEU A 146 1.40 4.51 3.57
N ASN A 147 1.15 3.86 4.70
CA ASN A 147 1.48 2.46 4.91
C ASN A 147 0.24 1.58 4.70
N LEU A 148 0.33 0.55 3.87
CA LEU A 148 -0.73 -0.48 3.74
C LEU A 148 -0.63 -1.41 4.95
N ALA A 149 -1.15 -0.95 6.07
CA ALA A 149 -0.99 -1.55 7.40
C ALA A 149 -2.29 -1.50 8.21
N PRO A 150 -2.56 -2.52 9.05
CA PRO A 150 -3.81 -2.61 9.79
C PRO A 150 -3.85 -1.64 10.99
N PRO A 151 -5.05 -1.36 11.53
CA PRO A 151 -5.18 -0.77 12.86
C PRO A 151 -4.56 -1.69 13.91
N LEU A 152 -4.09 -1.09 15.03
CA LEU A 152 -3.48 -1.83 16.14
C LEU A 152 -4.57 -2.45 17.05
N ASN A 153 -5.23 -3.48 16.54
CA ASN A 153 -6.18 -4.27 17.32
C ASN A 153 -5.44 -5.29 18.18
N MET A 154 -5.39 -5.07 19.48
CA MET A 154 -4.63 -5.90 20.44
C MET A 154 -5.40 -7.14 20.92
N SER A 155 -6.55 -7.48 20.29
CA SER A 155 -7.27 -8.71 20.61
C SER A 155 -6.39 -9.95 20.36
N PRO A 156 -6.26 -10.88 21.35
CA PRO A 156 -5.45 -12.08 21.19
C PRO A 156 -5.83 -12.95 19.97
N ASN A 157 -7.07 -12.87 19.52
CA ASN A 157 -7.55 -13.61 18.34
C ASN A 157 -6.77 -13.28 17.06
N TRP A 158 -6.30 -12.03 16.92
CA TRP A 158 -5.52 -11.59 15.77
C TRP A 158 -4.06 -12.01 15.84
N PHE A 159 -3.56 -12.38 17.01
CA PHE A 159 -2.21 -12.93 17.18
C PHE A 159 -2.21 -14.45 17.08
N GLY A 160 -3.17 -15.14 17.71
CA GLY A 160 -3.13 -16.58 17.93
C GLY A 160 -3.15 -17.45 16.68
N ARG A 161 -3.60 -16.94 15.54
CA ARG A 161 -3.69 -17.71 14.28
C ARG A 161 -2.41 -17.66 13.45
N HIS A 162 -1.68 -16.53 13.47
CA HIS A 162 -0.51 -16.28 12.61
C HIS A 162 0.39 -15.20 13.22
N VAL A 163 0.99 -15.53 14.37
CA VAL A 163 1.79 -14.60 15.17
C VAL A 163 2.85 -13.86 14.34
N ALA A 164 3.62 -14.59 13.53
CA ALA A 164 4.70 -14.01 12.73
C ALA A 164 4.20 -12.95 11.73
N TYR A 165 3.08 -13.23 11.04
CA TYR A 165 2.48 -12.26 10.11
C TYR A 165 1.93 -11.04 10.83
N THR A 166 1.22 -11.24 11.94
CA THR A 166 0.68 -10.15 12.77
C THR A 166 1.79 -9.23 13.25
N MET A 167 2.88 -9.77 13.80
CA MET A 167 4.05 -8.98 14.21
C MET A 167 4.64 -8.17 13.06
N ALA A 168 4.81 -8.78 11.89
CA ALA A 168 5.37 -8.09 10.72
C ALA A 168 4.46 -6.97 10.21
N LYS A 169 3.14 -7.16 10.18
CA LYS A 169 2.18 -6.12 9.78
C LYS A 169 2.06 -5.01 10.84
N TYR A 170 2.04 -5.38 12.11
CA TYR A 170 2.02 -4.37 13.19
C TYR A 170 3.33 -3.58 13.25
N GLY A 171 4.47 -4.15 12.82
CA GLY A 171 5.70 -3.38 12.64
C GLY A 171 5.52 -2.20 11.67
N MET A 172 4.77 -2.38 10.57
CA MET A 172 4.41 -1.27 9.66
C MET A 172 3.49 -0.25 10.34
N SER A 173 2.54 -0.71 11.14
CA SER A 173 1.61 0.14 11.91
C SER A 173 2.35 0.96 12.98
N LEU A 174 3.31 0.34 13.67
CA LEU A 174 4.16 1.03 14.66
C LEU A 174 5.03 2.11 14.01
N CYS A 175 5.49 1.92 12.76
CA CYS A 175 6.15 2.97 12.00
C CYS A 175 5.23 4.19 11.80
N VAL A 176 3.94 3.98 11.51
CA VAL A 176 2.98 5.09 11.41
C VAL A 176 2.87 5.83 12.74
N LEU A 177 2.63 5.09 13.82
CA LEU A 177 2.43 5.67 15.15
C LEU A 177 3.63 6.51 15.61
N GLY A 178 4.86 5.94 15.47
CA GLY A 178 6.08 6.60 15.91
C GLY A 178 6.49 7.78 15.02
N MET A 179 6.47 7.57 13.70
CA MET A 179 6.92 8.60 12.75
C MET A 179 5.92 9.76 12.63
N ALA A 180 4.62 9.54 12.82
CA ALA A 180 3.64 10.61 12.87
C ALA A 180 3.92 11.59 14.02
N GLU A 181 4.36 11.09 15.17
CA GLU A 181 4.75 11.93 16.31
C GLU A 181 6.12 12.60 16.08
N GLU A 182 7.12 11.84 15.61
CA GLU A 182 8.48 12.36 15.35
C GLU A 182 8.50 13.49 14.32
N TYR A 183 7.64 13.38 13.27
CA TYR A 183 7.57 14.35 12.17
C TYR A 183 6.29 15.20 12.19
N ARG A 184 5.69 15.38 13.36
CA ARG A 184 4.48 16.18 13.55
C ARG A 184 4.58 17.55 12.84
N ASN A 185 3.55 17.89 12.05
CA ASN A 185 3.46 19.11 11.23
C ASN A 185 4.55 19.26 10.15
N LYS A 186 5.31 18.21 9.87
CA LYS A 186 6.35 18.21 8.81
C LYS A 186 6.06 17.21 7.71
N VAL A 187 5.63 16.02 8.06
CA VAL A 187 5.26 14.93 7.16
C VAL A 187 4.07 14.20 7.76
N ALA A 188 3.00 14.02 7.02
CA ALA A 188 1.86 13.24 7.46
C ALA A 188 2.11 11.74 7.26
N PHE A 189 1.92 10.94 8.32
CA PHE A 189 2.03 9.48 8.29
C PHE A 189 0.69 8.87 8.63
N ASN A 190 0.14 8.05 7.73
CA ASN A 190 -1.13 7.37 7.95
C ASN A 190 -1.06 5.91 7.51
N ALA A 191 -1.94 5.09 8.04
CA ALA A 191 -2.17 3.73 7.59
C ALA A 191 -3.51 3.65 6.83
N LEU A 192 -3.59 2.70 5.89
CA LEU A 192 -4.82 2.33 5.21
C LEU A 192 -4.94 0.80 5.20
N TRP A 193 -6.11 0.30 5.59
CA TRP A 193 -6.42 -1.12 5.61
C TRP A 193 -7.80 -1.39 4.97
N PRO A 194 -7.97 -2.51 4.24
CA PRO A 194 -9.25 -2.83 3.64
C PRO A 194 -10.25 -3.36 4.67
N LYS A 195 -11.51 -2.99 4.54
CA LYS A 195 -12.61 -3.55 5.35
C LYS A 195 -12.90 -4.99 4.99
N THR A 196 -12.82 -5.30 3.72
CA THR A 196 -13.04 -6.64 3.17
C THR A 196 -11.84 -7.06 2.35
N VAL A 197 -11.68 -8.36 2.19
CA VAL A 197 -10.60 -8.93 1.36
C VAL A 197 -10.56 -8.27 -0.03
N ILE A 198 -9.36 -7.99 -0.51
CA ILE A 198 -9.14 -7.35 -1.82
C ILE A 198 -8.69 -8.40 -2.84
N ASN A 199 -9.31 -8.40 -4.03
CA ASN A 199 -8.94 -9.27 -5.15
C ASN A 199 -7.50 -9.00 -5.61
N THR A 200 -6.58 -9.74 -5.03
CA THR A 200 -5.16 -9.69 -5.36
C THR A 200 -4.60 -11.10 -5.54
N ALA A 201 -3.45 -11.20 -6.19
CA ALA A 201 -2.75 -12.48 -6.31
C ALA A 201 -2.40 -13.11 -4.95
N ALA A 202 -2.22 -12.31 -3.91
CA ALA A 202 -2.00 -12.81 -2.55
C ALA A 202 -3.23 -13.55 -2.03
N VAL A 203 -4.42 -13.00 -2.20
CA VAL A 203 -5.69 -13.61 -1.81
C VAL A 203 -5.95 -14.88 -2.62
N GLN A 204 -5.76 -14.84 -3.94
CA GLN A 204 -5.94 -16.00 -4.81
C GLN A 204 -5.05 -17.18 -4.43
N ASN A 205 -3.81 -16.91 -3.98
CA ASN A 205 -2.83 -17.96 -3.70
C ASN A 205 -2.77 -18.38 -2.22
N GLN A 206 -3.26 -17.57 -1.27
CA GLN A 206 -3.08 -17.79 0.18
C GLN A 206 -4.38 -17.87 0.98
N LEU A 207 -5.52 -17.37 0.47
CA LEU A 207 -6.76 -17.22 1.24
C LEU A 207 -7.95 -18.00 0.65
N GLY A 208 -7.74 -19.17 0.06
CA GLY A 208 -8.84 -20.04 -0.34
C GLY A 208 -9.25 -19.96 -1.82
N GLY A 209 -8.48 -19.27 -2.65
CA GLY A 209 -8.64 -19.30 -4.11
C GLY A 209 -9.89 -18.58 -4.64
N VAL A 210 -10.52 -19.17 -5.68
CA VAL A 210 -11.63 -18.54 -6.43
C VAL A 210 -12.84 -18.14 -5.56
N PRO A 211 -13.31 -18.94 -4.57
CA PRO A 211 -14.45 -18.51 -3.73
C PRO A 211 -14.17 -17.23 -2.95
N SER A 212 -12.98 -17.09 -2.39
CA SER A 212 -12.62 -15.87 -1.64
C SER A 212 -12.49 -14.65 -2.56
N VAL A 213 -12.13 -14.85 -3.83
CA VAL A 213 -12.05 -13.76 -4.82
C VAL A 213 -13.44 -13.24 -5.17
N GLN A 214 -14.44 -14.08 -5.30
CA GLN A 214 -15.82 -13.64 -5.59
C GLN A 214 -16.41 -12.81 -4.45
N GLN A 215 -16.04 -13.12 -3.22
CA GLN A 215 -16.45 -12.39 -2.00
C GLN A 215 -15.52 -11.22 -1.65
N ALA A 216 -14.67 -10.80 -2.58
CA ALA A 216 -13.72 -9.71 -2.42
C ALA A 216 -14.17 -8.42 -3.09
N ARG A 217 -13.49 -7.33 -2.75
CA ARG A 217 -13.58 -6.07 -3.49
C ARG A 217 -12.40 -5.90 -4.44
N GLN A 218 -12.58 -5.06 -5.45
CA GLN A 218 -11.54 -4.66 -6.41
C GLN A 218 -10.50 -3.77 -5.74
N PRO A 219 -9.23 -3.81 -6.14
CA PRO A 219 -8.18 -2.93 -5.63
C PRO A 219 -8.48 -1.43 -5.77
N THR A 220 -9.43 -1.05 -6.63
CA THR A 220 -9.83 0.33 -6.87
C THR A 220 -10.42 0.99 -5.63
N ILE A 221 -11.06 0.26 -4.71
CA ILE A 221 -11.56 0.83 -3.45
C ILE A 221 -10.40 1.37 -2.60
N MET A 222 -9.31 0.59 -2.49
CA MET A 222 -8.10 1.00 -1.79
C MET A 222 -7.42 2.19 -2.48
N ALA A 223 -7.45 2.24 -3.80
CA ALA A 223 -6.86 3.31 -4.60
C ALA A 223 -7.59 4.64 -4.40
N ASP A 224 -8.92 4.63 -4.44
CA ASP A 224 -9.72 5.83 -4.22
C ASP A 224 -9.62 6.31 -2.77
N ALA A 225 -9.67 5.40 -1.78
CA ALA A 225 -9.44 5.73 -0.37
C ALA A 225 -8.03 6.33 -0.15
N ALA A 226 -6.98 5.73 -0.74
CA ALA A 226 -5.63 6.25 -0.68
C ALA A 226 -5.54 7.67 -1.24
N TRP A 227 -6.18 7.93 -2.38
CA TRP A 227 -6.20 9.27 -2.97
C TRP A 227 -6.83 10.31 -2.04
N HIS A 228 -7.95 9.97 -1.41
CA HIS A 228 -8.60 10.86 -0.44
C HIS A 228 -7.72 11.15 0.78
N ILE A 229 -6.91 10.19 1.23
CA ILE A 229 -5.97 10.40 2.33
C ILE A 229 -4.79 11.28 1.88
N LEU A 230 -4.18 10.97 0.73
CA LEU A 230 -3.00 11.64 0.19
C LEU A 230 -3.24 13.09 -0.26
N THR A 231 -4.50 13.48 -0.36
CA THR A 231 -4.90 14.86 -0.72
C THR A 231 -5.36 15.69 0.49
N ARG A 232 -5.30 15.15 1.71
CA ARG A 232 -5.62 15.87 2.96
C ARG A 232 -4.48 16.82 3.35
N GLU A 233 -4.75 17.69 4.32
CA GLU A 233 -3.75 18.58 4.91
C GLU A 233 -2.82 17.80 5.88
N LEU A 234 -1.68 18.41 6.26
CA LEU A 234 -0.64 17.76 7.06
C LEU A 234 -1.05 17.40 8.50
N ASP A 235 -2.08 18.04 9.03
CA ASP A 235 -2.65 17.72 10.35
C ASP A 235 -3.36 16.35 10.37
N CYS A 236 -3.72 15.84 9.20
CA CYS A 236 -4.21 14.48 9.03
C CYS A 236 -3.04 13.47 9.11
N SER A 237 -2.57 13.17 10.32
CA SER A 237 -1.43 12.31 10.59
C SER A 237 -1.66 11.42 11.81
N GLY A 238 -1.08 10.21 11.82
CA GLY A 238 -1.19 9.25 12.91
C GLY A 238 -2.46 8.41 12.88
N ASN A 239 -3.21 8.41 11.77
CA ASN A 239 -4.49 7.73 11.67
C ASN A 239 -4.33 6.32 11.04
N PHE A 240 -5.24 5.44 11.43
CA PHE A 240 -5.41 4.10 10.88
C PHE A 240 -6.78 4.05 10.18
N PHE A 241 -6.77 4.30 8.89
CA PHE A 241 -7.97 4.39 8.08
C PHE A 241 -8.42 3.04 7.56
N ILE A 242 -9.75 2.89 7.43
CA ILE A 242 -10.40 1.80 6.71
C ILE A 242 -10.93 2.36 5.37
N ASP A 243 -10.71 1.65 4.29
CA ASP A 243 -11.03 2.10 2.94
C ASP A 243 -12.49 2.56 2.78
N GLU A 244 -13.43 1.72 3.23
CA GLU A 244 -14.86 2.02 3.14
C GLU A 244 -15.24 3.26 3.97
N ASP A 245 -14.65 3.42 5.16
CA ASP A 245 -14.96 4.56 6.03
C ASP A 245 -14.46 5.87 5.40
N VAL A 246 -13.24 5.86 4.83
CA VAL A 246 -12.71 7.03 4.10
C VAL A 246 -13.62 7.45 2.95
N LEU A 247 -14.13 6.47 2.19
CA LEU A 247 -15.00 6.77 1.06
C LEU A 247 -16.41 7.19 1.49
N ARG A 248 -16.94 6.65 2.59
CA ARG A 248 -18.19 7.12 3.20
C ARG A 248 -18.10 8.58 3.64
N ASP A 249 -17.01 8.94 4.31
CA ASP A 249 -16.72 10.32 4.71
C ASP A 249 -16.61 11.25 3.50
N ALA A 250 -16.14 10.72 2.36
CA ALA A 250 -16.06 11.45 1.10
C ALA A 250 -17.40 11.49 0.32
N GLY A 251 -18.47 10.87 0.86
CA GLY A 251 -19.83 10.92 0.28
C GLY A 251 -20.22 9.69 -0.55
N THR A 252 -19.40 8.65 -0.61
CA THR A 252 -19.77 7.40 -1.31
C THR A 252 -20.83 6.65 -0.49
N THR A 253 -21.96 6.36 -1.11
CA THR A 253 -23.08 5.62 -0.48
C THR A 253 -23.27 4.23 -1.08
N ASP A 254 -22.86 4.03 -2.32
CA ASP A 254 -22.94 2.74 -3.04
C ASP A 254 -21.54 2.21 -3.33
N PHE A 255 -21.26 1.01 -2.86
CA PHE A 255 -19.98 0.32 -3.02
C PHE A 255 -20.04 -0.86 -4.00
N SER A 256 -21.16 -1.06 -4.67
CA SER A 256 -21.37 -2.20 -5.60
C SER A 256 -20.35 -2.21 -6.74
N ALA A 257 -19.95 -1.04 -7.23
CA ALA A 257 -18.93 -0.91 -8.27
C ALA A 257 -17.53 -1.42 -7.84
N TYR A 258 -17.29 -1.54 -6.54
CA TYR A 258 -16.03 -2.09 -6.01
C TYR A 258 -16.10 -3.60 -5.75
N GLN A 259 -17.24 -4.25 -5.84
CA GLN A 259 -17.36 -5.69 -5.66
C GLN A 259 -16.80 -6.44 -6.88
N VAL A 260 -16.19 -7.61 -6.65
CA VAL A 260 -15.80 -8.51 -7.74
C VAL A 260 -17.04 -9.12 -8.38
N ASP A 261 -17.99 -9.53 -7.56
CA ASP A 261 -19.33 -9.95 -7.98
C ASP A 261 -20.37 -8.94 -7.48
N PRO A 262 -20.86 -8.04 -8.35
CA PRO A 262 -21.86 -7.03 -7.98
C PRO A 262 -23.21 -7.59 -7.57
N SER A 263 -23.47 -8.88 -7.82
CA SER A 263 -24.73 -9.54 -7.46
C SER A 263 -24.77 -10.02 -6.02
N LEU A 264 -23.63 -10.08 -5.34
CA LEU A 264 -23.54 -10.50 -3.93
C LEU A 264 -24.10 -9.43 -3.00
N ASP A 265 -24.86 -9.86 -2.00
CA ASP A 265 -25.21 -8.98 -0.89
C ASP A 265 -23.93 -8.54 -0.16
N PRO A 266 -23.77 -7.26 0.20
CA PRO A 266 -22.58 -6.76 0.91
C PRO A 266 -22.25 -7.51 2.21
N SER A 267 -23.24 -8.12 2.88
CA SER A 267 -23.04 -8.93 4.08
C SER A 267 -22.33 -10.26 3.81
N GLN A 268 -22.25 -10.69 2.56
CA GLN A 268 -21.57 -11.91 2.13
C GLN A 268 -20.10 -11.68 1.76
N LEU A 269 -19.64 -10.42 1.72
CA LEU A 269 -18.25 -10.11 1.49
C LEU A 269 -17.38 -10.59 2.64
N LEU A 270 -16.21 -11.12 2.32
CA LEU A 270 -15.28 -11.63 3.32
C LEU A 270 -14.60 -10.46 4.06
N PRO A 271 -14.76 -10.34 5.39
CA PRO A 271 -14.02 -9.32 6.15
C PRO A 271 -12.52 -9.59 6.09
N ASP A 272 -11.72 -8.52 6.10
CA ASP A 272 -10.26 -8.64 6.19
C ASP A 272 -9.82 -8.82 7.65
N PHE A 273 -8.53 -9.14 7.84
CA PHE A 273 -7.95 -9.36 9.16
C PHE A 273 -7.91 -8.07 10.01
N PHE A 274 -7.78 -8.24 11.33
CA PHE A 274 -7.54 -7.18 12.32
C PHE A 274 -8.72 -6.24 12.56
N LEU A 275 -9.88 -6.55 12.03
CA LEU A 275 -11.13 -5.81 12.25
C LEU A 275 -12.11 -6.68 13.05
N ASP A 276 -12.82 -6.08 14.02
CA ASP A 276 -13.87 -6.71 14.84
C ASP A 276 -15.25 -6.52 14.22
#